data_0d66fa1c452ad7e8eca99bf1b0fb618d
#
_entry.id   0d66fa1c452ad7e8eca99bf1b0fb618d
#
_cell.length_a   1.000
_cell.length_b   1.000
_cell.length_c   1.000
_cell.angle_alpha   90.00
_cell.angle_beta   90.00
_cell.angle_gamma   90.00
#
_symmetry.space_group_name_H-M   'P 1'
#
loop_
_entity.id
_entity.type
_entity.pdbx_description
1 polymer ?
#
loop_
_entity_poly.entity_id
_entity_poly.type
_entity_poly.pdbx_seq_one_letter_code
_entity_poly.pdbx_strand_id
1 'polypeptide(L)'
;MKISGNMSKYNKKISFFEILSQIPSNREDWYIFECDAVGKAPNNLTMSEFEDLVLNSKYGYQMSWDELLKFSKEIEDINNLIVVSSTSPVEFEMIEKGAEALQVRVEIYDSTTWEIEFYG
;
A
#
# COMPACT_ATOMS: atom_id res chain seq x y z
N MET A 1 -5.99 -9.74 12.87
CA MET A 1 -4.73 -10.52 12.77
C MET A 1 -3.67 -9.68 12.07
N LYS A 2 -2.47 -9.72 12.57
CA LYS A 2 -1.37 -8.91 12.05
C LYS A 2 -0.18 -9.81 11.71
N ILE A 3 0.39 -9.63 10.53
CA ILE A 3 1.65 -10.26 10.14
C ILE A 3 2.66 -9.17 9.77
N SER A 4 3.91 -9.40 10.06
CA SER A 4 4.95 -8.41 9.81
C SER A 4 6.31 -9.07 9.57
N GLY A 5 7.24 -8.30 9.07
CA GLY A 5 8.59 -8.78 8.81
C GLY A 5 9.54 -7.64 8.50
N ASN A 6 10.77 -8.01 8.24
CA ASN A 6 11.81 -7.09 7.81
C ASN A 6 11.83 -7.03 6.29
N MET A 7 12.11 -5.84 5.75
CA MET A 7 12.23 -5.66 4.29
C MET A 7 13.45 -6.41 3.73
N SER A 8 14.50 -6.57 4.52
CA SER A 8 15.70 -7.30 4.12
C SER A 8 15.83 -8.60 4.88
N LYS A 9 16.11 -9.69 4.16
CA LYS A 9 16.33 -11.02 4.73
C LYS A 9 17.44 -11.71 3.92
N TYR A 10 18.48 -12.19 4.59
CA TYR A 10 19.62 -12.88 3.94
C TYR A 10 20.24 -12.05 2.80
N ASN A 11 20.45 -10.74 3.03
CA ASN A 11 20.98 -9.80 2.05
C ASN A 11 20.09 -9.61 0.81
N LYS A 12 18.84 -10.03 0.89
CA LYS A 12 17.88 -9.88 -0.18
C LYS A 12 16.68 -9.08 0.31
N LYS A 13 16.27 -8.09 -0.47
CA LYS A 13 15.12 -7.24 -0.13
C LYS A 13 13.83 -7.83 -0.67
N ILE A 14 12.80 -7.91 0.18
CA ILE A 14 11.47 -8.33 -0.25
C ILE A 14 10.83 -7.23 -1.09
N SER A 15 10.17 -7.60 -2.18
CA SER A 15 9.48 -6.64 -3.05
C SER A 15 8.09 -6.32 -2.55
N PHE A 16 7.55 -5.18 -3.00
CA PHE A 16 6.16 -4.82 -2.71
C PHE A 16 5.19 -5.89 -3.23
N PHE A 17 5.45 -6.42 -4.41
CA PHE A 17 4.64 -7.50 -4.97
C PHE A 17 4.65 -8.75 -4.07
N GLU A 18 5.81 -9.13 -3.54
CA GLU A 18 5.91 -10.28 -2.62
C GLU A 18 5.09 -10.05 -1.34
N ILE A 19 5.08 -8.82 -0.83
CA ILE A 19 4.26 -8.47 0.34
C ILE A 19 2.77 -8.66 0.02
N LEU A 20 2.31 -8.09 -1.09
CA LEU A 20 0.92 -8.21 -1.52
C LEU A 20 0.51 -9.65 -1.83
N SER A 21 1.45 -10.49 -2.24
CA SER A 21 1.18 -11.90 -2.54
C SER A 21 0.70 -12.69 -1.33
N GLN A 22 0.87 -12.17 -0.13
CA GLN A 22 0.40 -12.78 1.11
C GLN A 22 -1.08 -12.52 1.37
N ILE A 23 -1.69 -11.64 0.57
CA ILE A 23 -3.11 -11.29 0.67
C ILE A 23 -3.87 -12.10 -0.37
N PRO A 24 -4.96 -12.79 0.01
CA PRO A 24 -5.77 -13.54 -0.95
C PRO A 24 -6.34 -12.64 -2.05
N SER A 25 -6.50 -13.18 -3.25
CA SER A 25 -7.16 -12.48 -4.36
C SER A 25 -8.50 -11.94 -3.91
N ASN A 26 -8.82 -10.73 -4.32
CA ASN A 26 -10.02 -10.04 -3.89
C ASN A 26 -10.51 -9.07 -4.98
N ARG A 27 -11.70 -8.52 -4.77
CA ARG A 27 -12.31 -7.51 -5.64
C ARG A 27 -12.56 -6.22 -4.89
N GLU A 28 -11.78 -5.99 -3.83
CA GLU A 28 -11.95 -4.82 -2.98
C GLU A 28 -11.37 -3.57 -3.64
N ASP A 29 -11.83 -2.41 -3.20
CA ASP A 29 -11.23 -1.14 -3.54
C ASP A 29 -10.10 -0.84 -2.57
N TRP A 30 -8.97 -0.43 -3.10
CA TRP A 30 -7.77 -0.11 -2.33
C TRP A 30 -7.43 1.36 -2.45
N TYR A 31 -6.89 1.92 -1.38
CA TYR A 31 -6.61 3.36 -1.29
C TYR A 31 -5.20 3.57 -0.76
N ILE A 32 -4.37 4.27 -1.54
CA ILE A 32 -2.99 4.58 -1.14
C ILE A 32 -2.99 5.95 -0.48
N PHE A 33 -2.53 6.01 0.77
CA PHE A 33 -2.45 7.24 1.56
C PHE A 33 -1.05 7.81 1.67
N GLU A 34 -0.03 7.00 1.50
CA GLU A 34 1.35 7.41 1.51
C GLU A 34 2.13 6.55 0.53
N CYS A 35 3.01 7.18 -0.24
CA CYS A 35 3.89 6.48 -1.15
C CYS A 35 5.18 7.27 -1.30
N ASP A 36 6.30 6.61 -1.02
CA ASP A 36 7.65 7.12 -1.27
C ASP A 36 8.44 5.95 -1.86
N ALA A 37 8.57 5.95 -3.17
CA ALA A 37 9.07 4.80 -3.90
C ALA A 37 9.87 5.18 -5.15
N VAL A 38 10.64 4.22 -5.65
CA VAL A 38 11.36 4.30 -6.91
C VAL A 38 10.75 3.25 -7.85
N GLY A 39 10.48 3.65 -9.07
CA GLY A 39 9.90 2.77 -10.08
C GLY A 39 8.95 3.53 -10.97
N LYS A 40 8.05 2.80 -11.62
CA LYS A 40 7.13 3.36 -12.60
C LYS A 40 5.77 3.60 -11.97
N ALA A 41 5.30 4.84 -12.05
CA ALA A 41 3.99 5.23 -11.55
C ALA A 41 2.88 4.83 -12.54
N PRO A 42 1.62 4.74 -12.07
CA PRO A 42 0.49 4.43 -12.95
C PRO A 42 0.11 5.62 -13.84
N ASN A 43 -0.67 5.35 -14.88
CA ASN A 43 -1.31 6.37 -15.74
C ASN A 43 -0.31 7.34 -16.40
N ASN A 44 0.88 6.87 -16.74
CA ASN A 44 1.94 7.67 -17.40
C ASN A 44 2.41 8.86 -16.56
N LEU A 45 2.14 8.87 -15.27
CA LEU A 45 2.64 9.89 -14.36
C LEU A 45 4.12 9.63 -14.04
N THR A 46 4.84 10.69 -13.68
CA THR A 46 6.12 10.50 -12.99
C THR A 46 5.83 10.05 -11.56
N MET A 47 6.79 9.42 -10.90
CA MET A 47 6.60 9.03 -9.52
C MET A 47 6.33 10.25 -8.63
N SER A 48 7.00 11.35 -8.87
CA SER A 48 6.79 12.60 -8.14
C SER A 48 5.37 13.12 -8.27
N GLU A 49 4.83 13.13 -9.50
CA GLU A 49 3.44 13.53 -9.75
C GLU A 49 2.45 12.61 -9.05
N PHE A 50 2.71 11.30 -9.10
CA PHE A 50 1.87 10.32 -8.45
C PHE A 50 1.87 10.49 -6.93
N GLU A 51 3.04 10.67 -6.33
CA GLU A 51 3.18 10.88 -4.89
C GLU A 51 2.44 12.14 -4.43
N ASP A 52 2.48 13.21 -5.23
CA ASP A 52 1.72 14.43 -4.95
C ASP A 52 0.21 14.19 -5.00
N LEU A 53 -0.27 13.43 -5.98
CA LEU A 53 -1.69 13.06 -6.07
C LEU A 53 -2.13 12.25 -4.85
N VAL A 54 -1.31 11.32 -4.40
CA VAL A 54 -1.58 10.53 -3.20
C VAL A 54 -1.74 11.43 -1.98
N LEU A 55 -0.79 12.35 -1.78
CA LEU A 55 -0.83 13.28 -0.63
C LEU A 55 -2.04 14.21 -0.67
N ASN A 56 -2.48 14.61 -1.86
CA ASN A 56 -3.60 15.53 -2.01
C ASN A 56 -4.96 14.84 -2.09
N SER A 57 -5.00 13.53 -1.98
CA SER A 57 -6.25 12.76 -2.03
C SER A 57 -6.79 12.53 -0.62
N LYS A 58 -7.87 13.21 -0.29
CA LYS A 58 -8.48 13.16 1.06
C LYS A 58 -8.80 11.72 1.51
N TYR A 59 -9.25 10.88 0.58
CA TYR A 59 -9.63 9.50 0.85
C TYR A 59 -8.63 8.49 0.27
N GLY A 60 -7.42 8.95 -0.05
CA GLY A 60 -6.40 8.13 -0.67
C GLY A 60 -6.56 8.01 -2.19
N TYR A 61 -5.53 7.51 -2.85
CA TYR A 61 -5.56 7.26 -4.30
C TYR A 61 -6.16 5.87 -4.54
N GLN A 62 -7.31 5.82 -5.18
CA GLN A 62 -8.06 4.58 -5.37
C GLN A 62 -7.50 3.71 -6.49
N MET A 63 -7.38 2.42 -6.21
CA MET A 63 -7.01 1.38 -7.18
C MET A 63 -7.85 0.13 -6.95
N SER A 64 -8.13 -0.61 -8.02
CA SER A 64 -8.60 -1.98 -7.88
C SER A 64 -7.45 -2.87 -7.42
N TRP A 65 -7.77 -4.09 -6.98
CA TRP A 65 -6.73 -5.06 -6.61
C TRP A 65 -5.79 -5.35 -7.79
N ASP A 66 -6.33 -5.53 -8.99
CA ASP A 66 -5.53 -5.80 -10.18
C ASP A 66 -4.59 -4.63 -10.52
N GLU A 67 -5.10 -3.40 -10.39
CA GLU A 67 -4.28 -2.20 -10.60
C GLU A 67 -3.17 -2.09 -9.56
N LEU A 68 -3.48 -2.40 -8.31
CA LEU A 68 -2.49 -2.37 -7.22
C LEU A 68 -1.40 -3.42 -7.44
N LEU A 69 -1.77 -4.64 -7.85
CA LEU A 69 -0.80 -5.69 -8.17
C LEU A 69 0.11 -5.28 -9.34
N LYS A 70 -0.48 -4.70 -10.38
CA LYS A 70 0.30 -4.21 -11.53
C LYS A 70 1.28 -3.13 -11.09
N PHE A 71 0.81 -2.16 -10.31
CA PHE A 71 1.66 -1.11 -9.77
C PHE A 71 2.81 -1.69 -8.95
N SER A 72 2.52 -2.68 -8.10
CA SER A 72 3.54 -3.29 -7.25
C SER A 72 4.67 -3.95 -8.04
N LYS A 73 4.37 -4.47 -9.21
CA LYS A 73 5.38 -5.08 -10.09
C LYS A 73 6.29 -4.06 -10.76
N GLU A 74 5.83 -2.82 -10.86
CA GLU A 74 6.57 -1.71 -11.47
C GLU A 74 7.45 -0.96 -10.46
N ILE A 75 7.35 -1.30 -9.20
CA ILE A 75 8.12 -0.67 -8.13
C ILE A 75 9.46 -1.39 -7.98
N GLU A 76 10.56 -0.64 -8.03
CA GLU A 76 11.91 -1.15 -7.85
C GLU A 76 12.33 -1.14 -6.38
N ASP A 77 11.97 -0.08 -5.66
CA ASP A 77 12.27 0.07 -4.25
C ASP A 77 11.21 0.94 -3.60
N ILE A 78 10.98 0.71 -2.31
CA ILE A 78 9.94 1.44 -1.59
C ILE A 78 10.41 1.77 -0.18
N ASN A 79 10.33 3.04 0.19
CA ASN A 79 10.71 3.52 1.51
C ASN A 79 9.52 3.55 2.46
N ASN A 80 8.42 4.16 2.03
CA ASN A 80 7.23 4.30 2.85
C ASN A 80 6.00 4.06 2.02
N LEU A 81 5.05 3.32 2.57
CA LEU A 81 3.77 3.05 1.94
C LEU A 81 2.71 2.84 3.00
N ILE A 82 1.53 3.39 2.77
CA ILE A 82 0.32 3.05 3.50
C ILE A 82 -0.77 2.85 2.47
N VAL A 83 -1.30 1.63 2.38
CA VAL A 83 -2.41 1.29 1.51
C VAL A 83 -3.42 0.44 2.28
N VAL A 84 -4.69 0.75 2.10
CA VAL A 84 -5.77 0.02 2.79
C VAL A 84 -6.86 -0.38 1.83
N SER A 85 -7.55 -1.49 2.13
CA SER A 85 -8.84 -1.77 1.54
C SER A 85 -9.92 -1.44 2.56
N SER A 86 -11.02 -0.87 2.09
CA SER A 86 -12.14 -0.49 2.94
C SER A 86 -13.45 -0.61 2.17
N THR A 87 -14.54 -0.83 2.91
CA THR A 87 -15.88 -0.97 2.32
C THR A 87 -16.46 0.38 1.89
N SER A 88 -15.91 1.47 2.41
CA SER A 88 -16.27 2.84 2.03
C SER A 88 -15.03 3.73 2.18
N PRO A 89 -14.99 4.88 1.49
CA PRO A 89 -13.87 5.79 1.64
C PRO A 89 -13.68 6.25 3.09
N VAL A 90 -12.42 6.29 3.53
CA VAL A 90 -12.06 6.76 4.87
C VAL A 90 -10.99 7.84 4.75
N GLU A 91 -10.89 8.71 5.75
CA GLU A 91 -9.82 9.69 5.83
C GLU A 91 -8.61 9.06 6.55
N PHE A 92 -7.42 9.58 6.29
CA PHE A 92 -6.18 9.07 6.87
C PHE A 92 -6.25 8.91 8.39
N GLU A 93 -6.82 9.89 9.09
CA GLU A 93 -6.94 9.85 10.55
C GLU A 93 -7.76 8.66 11.07
N MET A 94 -8.69 8.18 10.26
CA MET A 94 -9.56 7.07 10.63
C MET A 94 -8.82 5.71 10.57
N ILE A 95 -7.74 5.63 9.83
CA ILE A 95 -6.96 4.41 9.70
C ILE A 95 -6.35 4.02 11.05
N GLU A 96 -5.71 4.96 11.74
CA GLU A 96 -5.10 4.72 13.04
C GLU A 96 -6.13 4.43 14.12
N LYS A 97 -7.33 4.98 13.98
CA LYS A 97 -8.43 4.75 14.92
C LYS A 97 -9.14 3.43 14.70
N GLY A 98 -8.80 2.69 13.64
CA GLY A 98 -9.40 1.39 13.35
C GLY A 98 -10.86 1.48 12.92
N ALA A 99 -11.17 2.36 11.96
CA ALA A 99 -12.54 2.53 11.46
C ALA A 99 -13.15 1.20 11.02
N GLU A 100 -14.46 1.02 11.25
CA GLU A 100 -15.18 -0.23 10.93
C GLU A 100 -15.13 -0.59 9.44
N ALA A 101 -15.00 0.41 8.56
CA ALA A 101 -14.92 0.18 7.13
C ALA A 101 -13.62 -0.50 6.68
N LEU A 102 -12.58 -0.49 7.51
CA LEU A 102 -11.27 -1.06 7.15
C LEU A 102 -11.32 -2.59 7.10
N GLN A 103 -10.73 -3.15 6.05
CA GLN A 103 -10.63 -4.59 5.85
C GLN A 103 -9.20 -5.08 5.98
N VAL A 104 -8.27 -4.44 5.27
CA VAL A 104 -6.84 -4.78 5.29
C VAL A 104 -6.03 -3.49 5.26
N ARG A 105 -4.94 -3.47 6.00
CA ARG A 105 -3.96 -2.38 5.94
C ARG A 105 -2.59 -2.97 5.65
N VAL A 106 -1.88 -2.39 4.68
CA VAL A 106 -0.48 -2.72 4.37
C VAL A 106 0.35 -1.49 4.62
N GLU A 107 1.42 -1.64 5.38
CA GLU A 107 2.32 -0.53 5.69
C GLU A 107 3.77 -0.98 5.51
N ILE A 108 4.57 -0.13 4.87
CA ILE A 108 6.02 -0.27 4.78
C ILE A 108 6.61 0.96 5.43
N TYR A 109 7.51 0.77 6.36
CA TYR A 109 8.08 1.84 7.16
C TYR A 109 9.58 1.93 6.96
N ASP A 110 10.01 3.11 6.50
CA ASP A 110 11.42 3.52 6.42
C ASP A 110 12.32 2.47 5.76
N SER A 111 11.82 1.78 4.75
CA SER A 111 12.57 0.75 4.01
C SER A 111 13.04 -0.43 4.87
N THR A 112 12.60 -0.52 6.12
CA THR A 112 13.12 -1.48 7.11
C THR A 112 12.13 -2.59 7.44
N THR A 113 10.85 -2.25 7.62
CA THR A 113 9.82 -3.21 8.06
C THR A 113 8.55 -3.09 7.23
N TRP A 114 7.80 -4.17 7.19
CA TRP A 114 6.47 -4.20 6.58
C TRP A 114 5.48 -4.88 7.52
N GLU A 115 4.21 -4.52 7.36
CA GLU A 115 3.13 -5.05 8.19
C GLU A 115 1.86 -5.16 7.37
N ILE A 116 1.12 -6.26 7.57
CA ILE A 116 -0.23 -6.43 7.03
C ILE A 116 -1.14 -6.68 8.21
N GLU A 117 -2.19 -5.90 8.34
CA GLU A 117 -3.22 -6.08 9.35
C GLU A 117 -4.55 -6.42 8.69
N PHE A 118 -5.14 -7.54 9.11
CA PHE A 118 -6.46 -7.96 8.67
C PHE A 118 -7.45 -7.64 9.79
N TYR A 119 -8.40 -6.76 9.49
CA TYR A 119 -9.46 -6.39 10.43
C TYR A 119 -10.60 -7.38 10.27
N GLY A 120 -11.07 -7.84 11.33
CA GLY A 120 -12.04 -8.86 11.19
C GLY A 120 -13.17 -8.93 12.00
#